data_1ccc881b059ba391f228de03ffe79ea1
#
_entry.id   1ccc881b059ba391f228de03ffe79ea1
#
_cell.length_a   1.000
_cell.length_b   1.000
_cell.length_c   1.000
_cell.angle_alpha   90.00
_cell.angle_beta   90.00
_cell.angle_gamma   90.00
#
_symmetry.space_group_name_H-M   'P 1'
#
loop_
_entity.id
_entity.type
_entity.pdbx_description
1 polymer ?
#
loop_
_entity_poly.entity_id
_entity_poly.type
_entity_poly.pdbx_seq_one_letter_code
_entity_poly.pdbx_strand_id
1 'polypeptide(L)'
;EQYFAPEDFAAKYTVAVDVATEGMLPKGFEGAVDLCIDHHPTNSGYAAETLVRADKSSCAEAVMEVILSMNTDLTPDEATLLYIGLTTDTGCFQYSNTSAASFRAAAELLRLGADNAMVSTVFFRKVSRARLRLESMIYSGLQYFRDGKIAVATITLEMMEKAGATEDDCDDLAGLAGRVEGSVLNITIREQEDGSSKISVRSTPEISSSDICAVFGGGGHAMAAGCTIYGKPDKARDMLLSVIDEVWK
;
A
#
# COMPACT_ATOMS: atom_id res chain seq x y z
N GLU A 1 12.81 -9.38 -2.75
CA GLU A 1 14.26 -9.38 -3.06
C GLU A 1 14.53 -8.28 -4.09
N GLN A 2 15.48 -7.38 -3.79
CA GLN A 2 15.95 -6.40 -4.78
C GLN A 2 16.91 -7.10 -5.71
N TYR A 3 16.60 -7.16 -7.00
CA TYR A 3 17.52 -7.63 -8.02
C TYR A 3 18.35 -6.45 -8.52
N PHE A 4 19.66 -6.52 -8.31
CA PHE A 4 20.59 -5.57 -8.88
C PHE A 4 21.18 -6.16 -10.16
N ALA A 5 21.33 -5.31 -11.17
CA ALA A 5 22.12 -5.68 -12.33
C ALA A 5 23.57 -6.00 -11.90
N PRO A 6 24.28 -6.93 -12.58
CA PRO A 6 25.70 -7.15 -12.35
C PRO A 6 26.50 -5.83 -12.42
N GLU A 7 27.57 -5.72 -11.64
CA GLU A 7 28.40 -4.48 -11.59
C GLU A 7 28.97 -4.05 -12.95
N ASP A 8 29.10 -4.99 -13.89
CA ASP A 8 29.56 -4.76 -15.26
C ASP A 8 28.42 -4.48 -16.26
N PHE A 9 27.16 -4.44 -15.79
CA PHE A 9 26.02 -4.16 -16.63
C PHE A 9 25.92 -2.67 -16.93
N ALA A 10 26.12 -2.30 -18.19
CA ALA A 10 25.88 -0.94 -18.67
C ALA A 10 24.49 -0.86 -19.33
N ALA A 11 23.52 -0.26 -18.63
CA ALA A 11 22.20 0.00 -19.20
C ALA A 11 22.32 0.94 -20.40
N LYS A 12 21.71 0.60 -21.52
CA LYS A 12 21.57 1.49 -22.68
C LYS A 12 20.33 2.37 -22.58
N TYR A 13 19.33 1.90 -21.84
CA TYR A 13 18.06 2.56 -21.66
C TYR A 13 17.48 2.14 -20.31
N THR A 14 17.09 3.11 -19.49
CA THR A 14 16.54 2.87 -18.15
C THR A 14 15.06 3.20 -18.13
N VAL A 15 14.25 2.23 -17.75
CA VAL A 15 12.81 2.39 -17.61
C VAL A 15 12.43 2.26 -16.14
N ALA A 16 11.78 3.28 -15.59
CA ALA A 16 11.13 3.20 -14.29
C ALA A 16 9.64 2.86 -14.49
N VAL A 17 9.13 1.97 -13.65
CA VAL A 17 7.73 1.53 -13.70
C VAL A 17 7.13 1.71 -12.31
N ASP A 18 5.97 2.37 -12.21
CA ASP A 18 5.25 2.57 -10.94
C ASP A 18 6.01 3.40 -9.91
N VAL A 19 6.77 4.39 -10.38
CA VAL A 19 7.60 5.27 -9.56
C VAL A 19 7.16 6.71 -9.78
N ALA A 20 6.40 7.27 -8.84
CA ALA A 20 5.82 8.60 -8.98
C ALA A 20 6.83 9.75 -8.81
N THR A 21 7.89 9.54 -8.06
CA THR A 21 8.92 10.56 -7.80
C THR A 21 10.32 9.95 -7.76
N GLU A 22 11.33 10.76 -8.05
CA GLU A 22 12.73 10.34 -7.99
C GLU A 22 13.14 9.76 -6.62
N GLY A 23 12.54 10.29 -5.53
CA GLY A 23 12.80 9.81 -4.17
C GLY A 23 12.30 8.38 -3.89
N MET A 24 11.49 7.80 -4.78
CA MET A 24 11.01 6.41 -4.71
C MET A 24 11.91 5.43 -5.48
N LEU A 25 12.87 5.92 -6.24
CA LEU A 25 13.86 5.06 -6.90
C LEU A 25 14.65 4.25 -5.87
N PRO A 26 15.16 3.06 -6.25
CA PRO A 26 15.94 2.21 -5.35
C PRO A 26 17.12 2.98 -4.74
N LYS A 27 17.37 2.76 -3.44
CA LYS A 27 18.52 3.35 -2.76
C LYS A 27 19.82 2.94 -3.46
N GLY A 28 20.65 3.93 -3.80
CA GLY A 28 21.91 3.69 -4.51
C GLY A 28 21.76 3.65 -6.04
N PHE A 29 20.57 3.94 -6.58
CA PHE A 29 20.44 4.17 -8.01
C PHE A 29 21.14 5.48 -8.38
N GLU A 30 22.17 5.38 -9.20
CA GLU A 30 22.92 6.51 -9.75
C GLU A 30 22.77 6.50 -11.27
N GLY A 31 21.89 7.34 -11.80
CA GLY A 31 21.66 7.40 -13.24
C GLY A 31 20.46 8.23 -13.62
N ALA A 32 20.32 8.48 -14.93
CA ALA A 32 19.12 9.09 -15.47
C ALA A 32 18.09 8.01 -15.80
N VAL A 33 16.81 8.35 -15.66
CA VAL A 33 15.69 7.54 -16.12
C VAL A 33 15.27 8.07 -17.49
N ASP A 34 15.35 7.23 -18.52
CA ASP A 34 14.99 7.60 -19.88
C ASP A 34 13.47 7.63 -20.07
N LEU A 35 12.76 6.62 -19.52
CA LEU A 35 11.30 6.53 -19.59
C LEU A 35 10.73 6.19 -18.23
N CYS A 36 9.67 6.89 -17.83
CA CYS A 36 8.82 6.49 -16.71
C CYS A 36 7.44 6.10 -17.24
N ILE A 37 6.96 4.90 -16.89
CA ILE A 37 5.57 4.47 -17.11
C ILE A 37 4.90 4.41 -15.75
N ASP A 38 3.82 5.18 -15.56
CA ASP A 38 3.20 5.34 -14.25
C ASP A 38 1.68 5.55 -14.35
N HIS A 39 0.98 5.39 -13.24
CA HIS A 39 -0.45 5.68 -13.13
C HIS A 39 -0.78 6.71 -12.04
N HIS A 40 0.20 7.16 -11.28
CA HIS A 40 -0.01 8.14 -10.21
C HIS A 40 -0.25 9.54 -10.77
N PRO A 41 -1.39 10.19 -10.46
CA PRO A 41 -1.65 11.57 -10.92
C PRO A 41 -0.66 12.59 -10.33
N THR A 42 0.07 12.22 -9.28
CA THR A 42 1.09 13.03 -8.61
C THR A 42 2.51 12.82 -9.16
N ASN A 43 2.66 12.11 -10.29
CA ASN A 43 3.97 11.90 -10.89
C ASN A 43 4.69 13.22 -11.16
N SER A 44 5.95 13.30 -10.73
CA SER A 44 6.74 14.56 -10.79
C SER A 44 7.37 14.86 -12.16
N GLY A 45 7.29 13.92 -13.12
CA GLY A 45 7.89 14.06 -14.45
C GLY A 45 9.43 14.09 -14.43
N TYR A 46 10.05 13.30 -13.56
CA TYR A 46 11.51 13.30 -13.32
C TYR A 46 12.29 12.58 -14.44
N ALA A 47 11.65 11.73 -15.23
CA ALA A 47 12.28 11.01 -16.34
C ALA A 47 12.38 11.88 -17.59
N ALA A 48 13.27 11.53 -18.52
CA ALA A 48 13.41 12.22 -19.80
C ALA A 48 12.10 12.16 -20.60
N GLU A 49 11.45 10.99 -20.63
CA GLU A 49 10.11 10.79 -21.18
C GLU A 49 9.20 10.21 -20.08
N THR A 50 7.93 10.62 -20.04
CA THR A 50 7.00 10.16 -19.02
C THR A 50 5.64 9.83 -19.64
N LEU A 51 5.16 8.60 -19.40
CA LEU A 51 3.82 8.15 -19.76
C LEU A 51 3.01 7.95 -18.48
N VAL A 52 2.15 8.91 -18.12
CA VAL A 52 1.25 8.81 -16.98
C VAL A 52 -0.15 8.45 -17.45
N ARG A 53 -0.68 7.35 -16.95
CA ARG A 53 -2.04 6.88 -17.21
C ARG A 53 -2.89 6.93 -15.93
N ALA A 54 -3.17 8.14 -15.46
CA ALA A 54 -3.93 8.38 -14.23
C ALA A 54 -5.40 7.88 -14.28
N ASP A 55 -5.86 7.48 -15.45
CA ASP A 55 -7.16 6.82 -15.69
C ASP A 55 -7.15 5.31 -15.40
N LYS A 56 -5.97 4.73 -15.13
CA LYS A 56 -5.78 3.29 -14.86
C LYS A 56 -5.75 3.00 -13.37
N SER A 57 -6.23 1.85 -12.98
CA SER A 57 -6.22 1.38 -11.59
C SER A 57 -4.86 0.88 -11.13
N SER A 58 -3.97 0.57 -12.08
CA SER A 58 -2.61 0.08 -11.81
C SER A 58 -1.65 0.48 -12.91
N CYS A 59 -0.38 0.58 -12.58
CA CYS A 59 0.66 0.73 -13.59
C CYS A 59 0.74 -0.49 -14.52
N ALA A 60 0.38 -1.69 -14.03
CA ALA A 60 0.33 -2.90 -14.85
C ALA A 60 -0.62 -2.78 -16.06
N GLU A 61 -1.75 -2.06 -15.93
CA GLU A 61 -2.63 -1.78 -17.07
C GLU A 61 -1.95 -0.89 -18.11
N ALA A 62 -1.19 0.13 -17.68
CA ALA A 62 -0.44 1.01 -18.57
C ALA A 62 0.67 0.26 -19.31
N VAL A 63 1.41 -0.58 -18.61
CA VAL A 63 2.46 -1.43 -19.18
C VAL A 63 1.88 -2.43 -20.19
N MET A 64 0.74 -3.06 -19.85
CA MET A 64 0.02 -3.97 -20.76
C MET A 64 -0.35 -3.26 -22.08
N GLU A 65 -0.88 -2.04 -22.00
CA GLU A 65 -1.21 -1.26 -23.21
C GLU A 65 0.03 -0.98 -24.07
N VAL A 66 1.16 -0.63 -23.44
CA VAL A 66 2.43 -0.41 -24.17
C VAL A 66 2.87 -1.67 -24.87
N ILE A 67 2.92 -2.82 -24.18
CA ILE A 67 3.36 -4.10 -24.76
C ILE A 67 2.45 -4.50 -25.94
N LEU A 68 1.13 -4.42 -25.76
CA LEU A 68 0.19 -4.76 -26.81
C LEU A 68 0.30 -3.82 -28.03
N SER A 69 0.62 -2.52 -27.81
CA SER A 69 0.84 -1.56 -28.89
C SER A 69 2.08 -1.88 -29.74
N MET A 70 3.03 -2.60 -29.17
CA MET A 70 4.24 -3.07 -29.87
C MET A 70 3.98 -4.32 -30.72
N ASN A 71 2.73 -4.83 -30.77
CA ASN A 71 2.36 -6.09 -31.42
C ASN A 71 3.19 -7.29 -30.94
N THR A 72 3.50 -7.29 -29.64
CA THR A 72 4.24 -8.36 -28.96
C THR A 72 3.26 -9.23 -28.18
N ASP A 73 3.33 -10.54 -28.37
CA ASP A 73 2.55 -11.49 -27.60
C ASP A 73 3.12 -11.62 -26.19
N LEU A 74 2.23 -11.61 -25.20
CA LEU A 74 2.58 -11.88 -23.80
C LEU A 74 2.65 -13.39 -23.59
N THR A 75 3.69 -13.84 -22.92
CA THR A 75 3.77 -15.20 -22.38
C THR A 75 2.85 -15.34 -21.16
N PRO A 76 2.44 -16.58 -20.76
CA PRO A 76 1.66 -16.80 -19.55
C PRO A 76 2.33 -16.24 -18.26
N ASP A 77 3.66 -16.29 -18.18
CA ASP A 77 4.40 -15.76 -17.04
C ASP A 77 4.34 -14.22 -16.99
N GLU A 78 4.54 -13.54 -18.12
CA GLU A 78 4.39 -12.09 -18.23
C GLU A 78 2.95 -11.64 -17.96
N ALA A 79 1.96 -12.37 -18.46
CA ALA A 79 0.55 -12.13 -18.14
C ALA A 79 0.28 -12.30 -16.65
N THR A 80 0.92 -13.29 -15.99
CA THR A 80 0.81 -13.50 -14.55
C THR A 80 1.43 -12.33 -13.76
N LEU A 81 2.59 -11.81 -14.17
CA LEU A 81 3.23 -10.66 -13.53
C LEU A 81 2.37 -9.40 -13.63
N LEU A 82 1.79 -9.12 -14.80
CA LEU A 82 0.86 -8.01 -14.98
C LEU A 82 -0.43 -8.20 -14.16
N TYR A 83 -0.92 -9.45 -14.05
CA TYR A 83 -2.08 -9.77 -13.24
C TYR A 83 -1.81 -9.56 -11.74
N ILE A 84 -0.58 -9.85 -11.26
CA ILE A 84 -0.16 -9.53 -9.89
C ILE A 84 -0.27 -8.02 -9.66
N GLY A 85 0.35 -7.19 -10.50
CA GLY A 85 0.30 -5.73 -10.34
C GLY A 85 -1.13 -5.18 -10.36
N LEU A 86 -1.96 -5.67 -11.29
CA LEU A 86 -3.37 -5.27 -11.37
C LEU A 86 -4.15 -5.64 -10.10
N THR A 87 -3.97 -6.85 -9.59
CA THR A 87 -4.73 -7.35 -8.44
C THR A 87 -4.24 -6.74 -7.12
N THR A 88 -2.96 -6.49 -6.96
CA THR A 88 -2.42 -5.85 -5.75
C THR A 88 -2.88 -4.39 -5.65
N ASP A 89 -2.80 -3.61 -6.71
CA ASP A 89 -3.22 -2.21 -6.73
C ASP A 89 -4.73 -2.00 -6.55
N THR A 90 -5.52 -2.98 -6.97
CA THR A 90 -6.98 -2.95 -6.81
C THR A 90 -7.46 -3.63 -5.52
N GLY A 91 -6.55 -4.12 -4.68
CA GLY A 91 -6.88 -4.90 -3.50
C GLY A 91 -7.76 -6.11 -3.84
N CYS A 92 -7.38 -6.86 -4.87
CA CYS A 92 -8.18 -7.92 -5.45
C CYS A 92 -9.58 -7.43 -5.88
N PHE A 93 -9.61 -6.31 -6.58
CA PHE A 93 -10.81 -5.65 -7.12
C PHE A 93 -11.78 -5.10 -6.07
N GLN A 94 -11.31 -4.86 -4.84
CA GLN A 94 -12.13 -4.35 -3.73
C GLN A 94 -12.02 -2.83 -3.56
N TYR A 95 -10.96 -2.20 -4.08
CA TYR A 95 -10.73 -0.77 -3.89
C TYR A 95 -11.52 0.08 -4.89
N SER A 96 -11.76 1.34 -4.53
CA SER A 96 -12.56 2.29 -5.31
C SER A 96 -11.94 2.69 -6.65
N ASN A 97 -10.64 2.45 -6.87
CA ASN A 97 -9.97 2.63 -8.16
C ASN A 97 -10.31 1.52 -9.17
N THR A 98 -10.93 0.42 -8.75
CA THR A 98 -11.36 -0.67 -9.63
C THR A 98 -12.43 -0.19 -10.61
N SER A 99 -12.20 -0.41 -11.89
CA SER A 99 -13.09 0.02 -12.98
C SER A 99 -13.51 -1.13 -13.88
N ALA A 100 -14.46 -0.88 -14.78
CA ALA A 100 -14.80 -1.85 -15.83
C ALA A 100 -13.60 -2.14 -16.78
N ALA A 101 -12.65 -1.18 -16.90
CA ALA A 101 -11.42 -1.39 -17.64
C ALA A 101 -10.52 -2.39 -16.95
N SER A 102 -10.37 -2.29 -15.62
CA SER A 102 -9.59 -3.23 -14.79
C SER A 102 -10.09 -4.67 -14.93
N PHE A 103 -11.41 -4.88 -14.92
CA PHE A 103 -11.98 -6.21 -15.16
C PHE A 103 -11.75 -6.72 -16.58
N ARG A 104 -11.77 -5.84 -17.60
CA ARG A 104 -11.42 -6.24 -18.98
C ARG A 104 -9.96 -6.61 -19.10
N ALA A 105 -9.05 -5.85 -18.49
CA ALA A 105 -7.63 -6.17 -18.44
C ALA A 105 -7.39 -7.51 -17.75
N ALA A 106 -8.03 -7.74 -16.59
CA ALA A 106 -7.97 -9.02 -15.89
C ALA A 106 -8.44 -10.20 -16.75
N ALA A 107 -9.59 -10.06 -17.42
CA ALA A 107 -10.12 -11.10 -18.30
C ALA A 107 -9.16 -11.42 -19.45
N GLU A 108 -8.53 -10.39 -20.05
CA GLU A 108 -7.56 -10.58 -21.12
C GLU A 108 -6.28 -11.24 -20.60
N LEU A 109 -5.75 -10.85 -19.45
CA LEU A 109 -4.58 -11.48 -18.84
C LEU A 109 -4.83 -12.97 -18.53
N LEU A 110 -6.03 -13.30 -18.03
CA LEU A 110 -6.45 -14.70 -17.83
C LEU A 110 -6.55 -15.47 -19.14
N ARG A 111 -7.07 -14.84 -20.21
CA ARG A 111 -7.10 -15.44 -21.56
C ARG A 111 -5.71 -15.72 -22.09
N LEU A 112 -4.72 -14.87 -21.75
CA LEU A 112 -3.31 -15.04 -22.11
C LEU A 112 -2.57 -16.04 -21.21
N GLY A 113 -3.23 -16.61 -20.20
CA GLY A 113 -2.71 -17.70 -19.38
C GLY A 113 -2.20 -17.29 -18.01
N ALA A 114 -2.56 -16.10 -17.50
CA ALA A 114 -2.21 -15.69 -16.14
C ALA A 114 -2.74 -16.69 -15.09
N ASP A 115 -1.89 -17.06 -14.13
CA ASP A 115 -2.24 -18.01 -13.06
C ASP A 115 -2.96 -17.32 -11.89
N ASN A 116 -4.26 -17.07 -12.06
CA ASN A 116 -5.10 -16.52 -11.01
C ASN A 116 -5.09 -17.37 -9.72
N ALA A 117 -5.00 -18.69 -9.83
CA ALA A 117 -5.05 -19.57 -8.66
C ALA A 117 -3.80 -19.38 -7.77
N MET A 118 -2.63 -19.29 -8.40
CA MET A 118 -1.38 -18.99 -7.73
C MET A 118 -1.43 -17.58 -7.12
N VAL A 119 -1.78 -16.55 -7.91
CA VAL A 119 -1.82 -15.15 -7.46
C VAL A 119 -2.79 -14.98 -6.29
N SER A 120 -4.03 -15.48 -6.40
CA SER A 120 -5.01 -15.41 -5.32
C SER A 120 -4.53 -16.13 -4.05
N THR A 121 -3.83 -17.24 -4.21
CA THR A 121 -3.34 -18.02 -3.08
C THR A 121 -2.19 -17.34 -2.37
N VAL A 122 -1.19 -16.85 -3.12
CA VAL A 122 0.05 -16.30 -2.57
C VAL A 122 -0.18 -14.90 -1.99
N PHE A 123 -0.91 -14.03 -2.71
CA PHE A 123 -1.03 -12.62 -2.33
C PHE A 123 -2.23 -12.30 -1.45
N PHE A 124 -3.31 -13.13 -1.46
CA PHE A 124 -4.56 -12.74 -0.79
C PHE A 124 -5.13 -13.76 0.18
N ARG A 125 -4.78 -15.06 0.07
CA ARG A 125 -5.41 -16.10 0.84
C ARG A 125 -4.52 -16.74 1.91
N LYS A 126 -3.23 -16.82 1.67
CA LYS A 126 -2.30 -17.46 2.60
C LYS A 126 -1.48 -16.41 3.33
N VAL A 127 -1.48 -16.52 4.64
CA VAL A 127 -0.63 -15.73 5.54
C VAL A 127 0.13 -16.66 6.46
N SER A 128 1.20 -16.18 7.07
CA SER A 128 1.99 -16.96 8.02
C SER A 128 1.18 -17.31 9.27
N ARG A 129 1.57 -18.37 9.98
CA ARG A 129 0.97 -18.69 11.29
C ARG A 129 1.24 -17.59 12.32
N ALA A 130 2.37 -16.91 12.21
CA ALA A 130 2.74 -15.78 13.04
C ALA A 130 1.77 -14.61 12.80
N ARG A 131 1.52 -14.27 11.53
CA ARG A 131 0.56 -13.26 11.13
C ARG A 131 -0.85 -13.55 11.71
N LEU A 132 -1.37 -14.77 11.58
CA LEU A 132 -2.68 -15.14 12.12
C LEU A 132 -2.77 -14.97 13.65
N ARG A 133 -1.69 -15.32 14.38
CA ARG A 133 -1.64 -15.10 15.84
C ARG A 133 -1.63 -13.62 16.16
N LEU A 134 -0.83 -12.84 15.44
CA LEU A 134 -0.75 -11.39 15.62
C LEU A 134 -2.10 -10.73 15.35
N GLU A 135 -2.75 -11.04 14.24
CA GLU A 135 -4.09 -10.53 13.91
C GLU A 135 -5.12 -10.87 14.99
N SER A 136 -5.09 -12.10 15.53
CA SER A 136 -5.97 -12.51 16.63
C SER A 136 -5.79 -11.64 17.88
N MET A 137 -4.54 -11.30 18.24
CA MET A 137 -4.26 -10.41 19.35
C MET A 137 -4.72 -8.98 19.07
N ILE A 138 -4.48 -8.48 17.85
CA ILE A 138 -4.91 -7.14 17.42
C ILE A 138 -6.44 -7.04 17.51
N TYR A 139 -7.19 -7.98 16.94
CA TYR A 139 -8.65 -7.97 16.97
C TYR A 139 -9.21 -8.08 18.40
N SER A 140 -8.58 -8.89 19.26
CA SER A 140 -8.99 -9.01 20.66
C SER A 140 -8.71 -7.73 21.46
N GLY A 141 -7.76 -6.91 21.04
CA GLY A 141 -7.35 -5.65 21.66
C GLY A 141 -7.93 -4.40 21.01
N LEU A 142 -8.85 -4.53 20.04
CA LEU A 142 -9.45 -3.35 19.41
C LEU A 142 -10.15 -2.47 20.43
N GLN A 143 -9.90 -1.17 20.34
CA GLN A 143 -10.54 -0.15 21.16
C GLN A 143 -11.47 0.70 20.32
N TYR A 144 -12.60 1.07 20.92
CA TYR A 144 -13.62 1.85 20.24
C TYR A 144 -13.90 3.15 20.98
N PHE A 145 -14.05 4.25 20.24
CA PHE A 145 -14.33 5.56 20.76
C PHE A 145 -15.47 6.21 19.95
N ARG A 146 -16.11 7.23 20.54
CA ARG A 146 -17.24 7.96 19.93
C ARG A 146 -18.34 7.02 19.39
N ASP A 147 -18.85 6.19 20.30
CA ASP A 147 -19.91 5.22 19.99
C ASP A 147 -19.57 4.29 18.80
N GLY A 148 -18.29 3.85 18.74
CA GLY A 148 -17.79 2.93 17.71
C GLY A 148 -17.40 3.59 16.38
N LYS A 149 -17.54 4.90 16.24
CA LYS A 149 -17.13 5.62 15.02
C LYS A 149 -15.61 5.65 14.83
N ILE A 150 -14.84 5.53 15.91
CA ILE A 150 -13.37 5.42 15.85
C ILE A 150 -12.98 4.02 16.32
N ALA A 151 -12.24 3.30 15.47
CA ALA A 151 -11.61 2.02 15.82
C ALA A 151 -10.10 2.18 15.88
N VAL A 152 -9.48 1.74 16.96
CA VAL A 152 -8.03 1.79 17.17
C VAL A 152 -7.48 0.39 17.33
N ALA A 153 -6.57 0.01 16.45
CA ALA A 153 -5.78 -1.20 16.50
C ALA A 153 -4.37 -0.87 17.02
N THR A 154 -3.87 -1.63 17.97
CA THR A 154 -2.52 -1.46 18.49
C THR A 154 -1.69 -2.71 18.22
N ILE A 155 -0.46 -2.51 17.74
CA ILE A 155 0.53 -3.55 17.50
C ILE A 155 1.75 -3.20 18.37
N THR A 156 2.04 -4.02 19.37
CA THR A 156 3.21 -3.83 20.23
C THR A 156 4.33 -4.79 19.86
N LEU A 157 5.57 -4.44 20.22
CA LEU A 157 6.72 -5.34 20.04
C LEU A 157 6.52 -6.65 20.83
N GLU A 158 5.88 -6.58 22.02
CA GLU A 158 5.53 -7.76 22.80
C GLU A 158 4.54 -8.67 22.07
N MET A 159 3.55 -8.12 21.35
CA MET A 159 2.62 -8.90 20.55
C MET A 159 3.34 -9.58 19.38
N MET A 160 4.25 -8.88 18.72
CA MET A 160 5.07 -9.44 17.63
C MET A 160 5.94 -10.59 18.14
N GLU A 161 6.63 -10.40 19.27
CA GLU A 161 7.44 -11.45 19.89
C GLU A 161 6.59 -12.69 20.25
N LYS A 162 5.45 -12.50 20.94
CA LYS A 162 4.54 -13.60 21.30
C LYS A 162 3.97 -14.35 20.11
N ALA A 163 3.71 -13.64 19.02
CA ALA A 163 3.23 -14.24 17.76
C ALA A 163 4.34 -14.97 17.01
N GLY A 164 5.61 -14.60 17.25
CA GLY A 164 6.76 -14.94 16.41
C GLY A 164 6.71 -14.23 15.05
N ALA A 165 6.14 -13.03 15.03
CA ALA A 165 5.94 -12.23 13.82
C ALA A 165 7.16 -11.34 13.55
N THR A 166 7.44 -11.13 12.27
CA THR A 166 8.46 -10.22 11.76
C THR A 166 7.84 -8.94 11.19
N GLU A 167 8.67 -8.02 10.70
CA GLU A 167 8.21 -6.82 10.01
C GLU A 167 7.35 -7.15 8.78
N ASP A 168 7.73 -8.18 8.02
CA ASP A 168 6.98 -8.64 6.83
C ASP A 168 5.56 -9.13 7.19
N ASP A 169 5.38 -9.69 8.40
CA ASP A 169 4.06 -10.08 8.90
C ASP A 169 3.18 -8.88 9.28
N CYS A 170 3.75 -7.67 9.35
CA CYS A 170 3.03 -6.43 9.68
C CYS A 170 2.57 -5.66 8.45
N ASP A 171 2.94 -6.08 7.24
CA ASP A 171 2.46 -5.45 6.02
C ASP A 171 0.93 -5.55 5.93
N ASP A 172 0.29 -4.51 5.40
CA ASP A 172 -1.18 -4.39 5.24
C ASP A 172 -2.01 -4.43 6.54
N LEU A 173 -1.39 -4.51 7.72
CA LEU A 173 -2.14 -4.45 8.99
C LEU A 173 -2.76 -3.06 9.25
N ALA A 174 -2.31 -2.03 8.55
CA ALA A 174 -2.86 -0.68 8.66
C ALA A 174 -4.37 -0.59 8.35
N GLY A 175 -4.90 -1.53 7.57
CA GLY A 175 -6.32 -1.62 7.21
C GLY A 175 -7.19 -2.41 8.17
N LEU A 176 -6.63 -3.09 9.18
CA LEU A 176 -7.41 -4.03 10.01
C LEU A 176 -8.53 -3.35 10.80
N ALA A 177 -8.27 -2.18 11.39
CA ALA A 177 -9.29 -1.43 12.12
C ALA A 177 -10.47 -1.03 11.21
N GLY A 178 -10.24 -0.84 9.90
CA GLY A 178 -11.27 -0.49 8.91
C GLY A 178 -12.25 -1.60 8.57
N ARG A 179 -12.06 -2.82 9.08
CA ARG A 179 -13.02 -3.93 8.93
C ARG A 179 -14.16 -3.87 9.93
N VAL A 180 -14.13 -2.91 10.88
CA VAL A 180 -15.17 -2.75 11.89
C VAL A 180 -16.36 -2.01 11.28
N GLU A 181 -17.53 -2.65 11.30
CA GLU A 181 -18.77 -2.06 10.82
C GLU A 181 -19.12 -0.78 11.60
N GLY A 182 -19.49 0.28 10.87
CA GLY A 182 -19.90 1.57 11.46
C GLY A 182 -18.74 2.49 11.83
N SER A 183 -17.49 2.04 11.76
CA SER A 183 -16.35 2.92 11.98
C SER A 183 -16.12 3.83 10.77
N VAL A 184 -15.87 5.11 11.01
CA VAL A 184 -15.56 6.12 9.98
C VAL A 184 -14.12 6.60 10.06
N LEU A 185 -13.45 6.36 11.19
CA LEU A 185 -12.04 6.66 11.42
C LEU A 185 -11.34 5.45 12.02
N ASN A 186 -10.32 4.98 11.35
CA ASN A 186 -9.60 3.75 11.68
C ASN A 186 -8.13 4.07 11.87
N ILE A 187 -7.61 3.76 13.04
CA ILE A 187 -6.24 4.08 13.44
C ILE A 187 -5.50 2.79 13.75
N THR A 188 -4.34 2.62 13.14
CA THR A 188 -3.40 1.56 13.52
C THR A 188 -2.17 2.22 14.12
N ILE A 189 -1.83 1.82 15.34
CA ILE A 189 -0.67 2.29 16.11
C ILE A 189 0.30 1.14 16.24
N ARG A 190 1.50 1.27 15.68
CA ARG A 190 2.54 0.25 15.75
C ARG A 190 3.74 0.76 16.50
N GLU A 191 4.08 0.08 17.59
CA GLU A 191 5.27 0.34 18.38
C GLU A 191 6.54 0.06 17.57
N GLN A 192 7.54 0.94 17.69
CA GLN A 192 8.83 0.81 17.04
C GLN A 192 9.93 0.59 18.06
N GLU A 193 11.03 -0.06 17.67
CA GLU A 193 12.19 -0.34 18.53
C GLU A 193 12.86 0.92 19.07
N ASP A 194 12.76 2.05 18.38
CA ASP A 194 13.30 3.35 18.81
C ASP A 194 12.44 4.06 19.87
N GLY A 195 11.38 3.40 20.34
CA GLY A 195 10.44 3.96 21.31
C GLY A 195 9.42 4.93 20.74
N SER A 196 9.34 5.06 19.43
CA SER A 196 8.28 5.77 18.74
C SER A 196 7.10 4.84 18.39
N SER A 197 6.01 5.44 17.91
CA SER A 197 4.85 4.74 17.38
C SER A 197 4.59 5.22 15.95
N LYS A 198 4.59 4.29 15.00
CA LYS A 198 4.15 4.53 13.62
C LYS A 198 2.63 4.48 13.57
N ILE A 199 2.04 5.55 13.04
CA ILE A 199 0.60 5.73 12.97
C ILE A 199 0.15 5.61 11.52
N SER A 200 -0.91 4.85 11.31
CA SER A 200 -1.64 4.82 10.05
C SER A 200 -3.10 5.18 10.30
N VAL A 201 -3.60 6.18 9.60
CA VAL A 201 -4.98 6.64 9.70
C VAL A 201 -5.68 6.36 8.39
N ARG A 202 -6.88 5.80 8.47
CA ARG A 202 -7.80 5.59 7.36
C ARG A 202 -9.15 6.16 7.74
N SER A 203 -9.79 6.88 6.83
CA SER A 203 -11.08 7.53 7.12
C SER A 203 -12.03 7.46 5.94
N THR A 204 -13.31 7.70 6.22
CA THR A 204 -14.31 8.06 5.21
C THR A 204 -14.16 9.53 4.83
N PRO A 205 -14.82 10.01 3.74
CA PRO A 205 -14.74 11.42 3.33
C PRO A 205 -15.18 12.45 4.38
N GLU A 206 -15.81 12.01 5.46
CA GLU A 206 -16.31 12.89 6.53
C GLU A 206 -15.20 13.54 7.36
N ILE A 207 -14.01 12.91 7.37
CA ILE A 207 -12.88 13.36 8.17
C ILE A 207 -11.56 13.17 7.40
N SER A 208 -10.69 14.18 7.47
CA SER A 208 -9.39 14.14 6.77
C SER A 208 -8.33 13.47 7.61
N SER A 209 -7.86 12.28 7.16
CA SER A 209 -6.70 11.58 7.74
C SER A 209 -5.43 12.41 7.64
N SER A 210 -5.24 13.14 6.52
CA SER A 210 -4.05 13.98 6.31
C SER A 210 -3.99 15.13 7.29
N ASP A 211 -5.12 15.78 7.63
CA ASP A 211 -5.14 16.90 8.57
C ASP A 211 -4.79 16.44 9.99
N ILE A 212 -5.27 15.26 10.40
CA ILE A 212 -4.91 14.64 11.67
C ILE A 212 -3.40 14.36 11.72
N CYS A 213 -2.86 13.71 10.69
CA CYS A 213 -1.44 13.35 10.65
C CYS A 213 -0.51 14.56 10.51
N ALA A 214 -0.94 15.63 9.85
CA ALA A 214 -0.16 16.86 9.66
C ALA A 214 0.18 17.54 10.99
N VAL A 215 -0.68 17.44 12.01
CA VAL A 215 -0.41 17.97 13.37
C VAL A 215 0.86 17.33 13.98
N PHE A 216 1.18 16.11 13.57
CA PHE A 216 2.35 15.36 14.03
C PHE A 216 3.50 15.35 13.00
N GLY A 217 3.47 16.26 12.02
CA GLY A 217 4.49 16.34 10.97
C GLY A 217 4.42 15.23 9.93
N GLY A 218 3.30 14.49 9.89
CA GLY A 218 3.03 13.45 8.90
C GLY A 218 2.28 13.99 7.69
N GLY A 219 1.75 13.07 6.87
CA GLY A 219 1.00 13.44 5.67
C GLY A 219 0.42 12.24 4.96
N GLY A 220 -0.16 12.49 3.80
CA GLY A 220 -0.80 11.49 2.94
C GLY A 220 -2.00 12.07 2.21
N HIS A 221 -2.91 11.19 1.84
CA HIS A 221 -4.18 11.55 1.20
C HIS A 221 -5.28 11.84 2.24
N ALA A 222 -6.33 12.51 1.82
CA ALA A 222 -7.46 12.84 2.70
C ALA A 222 -8.02 11.63 3.44
N MET A 223 -8.11 10.46 2.81
CA MET A 223 -8.66 9.24 3.41
C MET A 223 -7.59 8.24 3.89
N ALA A 224 -6.31 8.52 3.68
CA ALA A 224 -5.21 7.60 4.03
C ALA A 224 -3.92 8.38 4.29
N ALA A 225 -3.53 8.49 5.55
CA ALA A 225 -2.34 9.22 5.95
C ALA A 225 -1.57 8.48 7.04
N GLY A 226 -0.35 8.93 7.29
CA GLY A 226 0.50 8.38 8.35
C GLY A 226 1.40 9.43 8.98
N CYS A 227 1.78 9.18 10.22
CA CYS A 227 2.74 9.99 10.96
C CYS A 227 3.52 9.12 11.95
N THR A 228 4.50 9.73 12.60
CA THR A 228 5.24 9.11 13.71
C THR A 228 5.07 9.95 14.97
N ILE A 229 4.72 9.31 16.08
CA ILE A 229 4.58 9.96 17.37
C ILE A 229 5.60 9.35 18.33
N TYR A 230 6.44 10.20 18.95
CA TYR A 230 7.41 9.75 19.93
C TYR A 230 6.74 9.42 21.28
N GLY A 231 6.76 8.14 21.62
CA GLY A 231 6.16 7.58 22.81
C GLY A 231 5.50 6.23 22.57
N LYS A 232 5.19 5.55 23.68
CA LYS A 232 4.50 4.25 23.62
C LYS A 232 3.10 4.36 23.03
N PRO A 233 2.52 3.27 22.50
CA PRO A 233 1.23 3.25 21.83
C PRO A 233 0.09 3.92 22.60
N ASP A 234 -0.04 3.70 23.89
CA ASP A 234 -1.09 4.33 24.69
C ASP A 234 -1.00 5.86 24.71
N LYS A 235 0.23 6.40 24.86
CA LYS A 235 0.46 7.84 24.78
C LYS A 235 0.15 8.37 23.40
N ALA A 236 0.57 7.68 22.36
CA ALA A 236 0.30 8.07 20.97
C ALA A 236 -1.21 8.08 20.68
N ARG A 237 -1.95 7.07 21.17
CA ARG A 237 -3.41 7.01 21.08
C ARG A 237 -4.05 8.22 21.75
N ASP A 238 -3.69 8.54 22.98
CA ASP A 238 -4.30 9.63 23.73
C ASP A 238 -4.03 10.99 23.06
N MET A 239 -2.83 11.20 22.53
CA MET A 239 -2.50 12.40 21.75
C MET A 239 -3.34 12.49 20.47
N LEU A 240 -3.51 11.39 19.74
CA LEU A 240 -4.34 11.35 18.54
C LEU A 240 -5.80 11.65 18.84
N LEU A 241 -6.37 11.04 19.87
CA LEU A 241 -7.76 11.28 20.27
C LEU A 241 -7.98 12.75 20.67
N SER A 242 -7.03 13.38 21.33
CA SER A 242 -7.11 14.81 21.66
C SER A 242 -7.16 15.70 20.39
N VAL A 243 -6.32 15.41 19.40
CA VAL A 243 -6.33 16.13 18.11
C VAL A 243 -7.64 15.87 17.34
N ILE A 244 -8.12 14.63 17.35
CA ILE A 244 -9.38 14.29 16.70
C ILE A 244 -10.55 15.05 17.32
N ASP A 245 -10.56 15.25 18.64
CA ASP A 245 -11.61 16.03 19.33
C ASP A 245 -11.60 17.51 18.94
N GLU A 246 -10.47 18.05 18.50
CA GLU A 246 -10.34 19.42 18.01
C GLU A 246 -10.78 19.56 16.53
N VAL A 247 -10.38 18.57 15.69
CA VAL A 247 -10.57 18.58 14.23
C VAL A 247 -11.98 18.11 13.85
N TRP A 248 -12.51 17.15 14.57
CA TRP A 248 -13.82 16.53 14.30
C TRP A 248 -14.83 16.85 15.40
N LYS A 249 -15.44 18.01 15.32
CA LYS A 249 -16.48 18.50 16.25
C LYS A 249 -17.85 17.97 15.90
#